data_07e73a91baa32b6cee54462ba4c96654
#
_entry.id   07e73a91baa32b6cee54462ba4c96654
#
_cell.length_a   1.000
_cell.length_b   1.000
_cell.length_c   1.000
_cell.angle_alpha   90.00
_cell.angle_beta   90.00
_cell.angle_gamma   90.00
#
_symmetry.space_group_name_H-M   'P 1'
#
loop_
_entity.id
_entity.type
_entity.pdbx_description
1 polymer ?
#
loop_
_entity_poly.entity_id
_entity_poly.type
_entity_poly.pdbx_seq_one_letter_code
_entity_poly.pdbx_strand_id
1 'polypeptide(L)'
;MEAKRSRRPIERNVAMELVRVTEAAALAAARFLGMGDKNQVDAAAVSAMRFVLGKVHMDGIVVIGEGEKDEAPMLYIGEKIGDGSSLRVDIAVDPVDGTTLTAKGLPGAISAVALSARGTMNCPRQVVYVNKIVAGREAKDVVDINAPVAEHLKNIARAKRMKVSELTVVVLDRPRHEQLISESRGAGARIKLISDGDVAASIQAALPETGVDVLMGIGGTPEGVLSAAAIRCIGGVIQCKAWPRDDKE
;
A
#
# COMPACT_ATOMS: atom_id res chain seq x y z
N MET A 1 27.39 34.92 35.57
CA MET A 1 26.29 34.69 34.59
C MET A 1 26.67 33.51 33.70
N GLU A 2 26.25 32.32 34.09
CA GLU A 2 26.47 31.13 33.25
C GLU A 2 25.51 31.14 32.06
N ALA A 3 26.07 31.17 30.84
CA ALA A 3 25.31 31.07 29.64
C ALA A 3 24.63 29.67 29.58
N LYS A 4 23.29 29.63 29.71
CA LYS A 4 22.51 28.45 29.46
C LYS A 4 22.82 27.98 28.02
N ARG A 5 23.66 26.95 27.87
CA ARG A 5 23.81 26.22 26.61
C ARG A 5 22.42 25.71 26.22
N SER A 6 21.79 26.34 25.24
CA SER A 6 20.57 25.81 24.64
C SER A 6 20.94 24.45 24.04
N ARG A 7 20.48 23.36 24.65
CA ARG A 7 20.56 22.04 24.03
C ARG A 7 19.70 22.12 22.78
N ARG A 8 20.33 22.06 21.61
CA ARG A 8 19.58 21.85 20.36
C ARG A 8 18.73 20.59 20.55
N PRO A 9 17.43 20.63 20.29
CA PRO A 9 16.62 19.41 20.34
C PRO A 9 17.21 18.41 19.37
N ILE A 10 17.25 17.14 19.77
CA ILE A 10 17.66 16.06 18.88
C ILE A 10 16.65 16.04 17.73
N GLU A 11 17.14 16.27 16.52
CA GLU A 11 16.29 16.18 15.33
C GLU A 11 15.79 14.74 15.20
N ARG A 12 14.47 14.56 15.30
CA ARG A 12 13.82 13.27 15.14
C ARG A 12 13.65 12.99 13.63
N ASN A 13 14.00 11.80 13.21
CA ASN A 13 13.75 11.34 11.84
C ASN A 13 12.38 10.65 11.80
N VAL A 14 11.36 11.36 11.30
CA VAL A 14 9.98 10.87 11.21
C VAL A 14 9.89 9.56 10.43
N ALA A 15 10.68 9.38 9.37
CA ALA A 15 10.67 8.12 8.62
C ALA A 15 11.07 6.93 9.51
N MET A 16 12.09 7.12 10.36
CA MET A 16 12.50 6.07 11.30
C MET A 16 11.48 5.86 12.43
N GLU A 17 10.77 6.90 12.84
CA GLU A 17 9.65 6.74 13.79
C GLU A 17 8.50 5.93 13.16
N LEU A 18 8.19 6.15 11.88
CA LEU A 18 7.18 5.35 11.16
C LEU A 18 7.59 3.89 10.97
N VAL A 19 8.89 3.59 10.79
CA VAL A 19 9.39 2.21 10.80
C VAL A 19 9.06 1.53 12.14
N ARG A 20 9.23 2.20 13.28
CA ARG A 20 8.84 1.65 14.59
C ARG A 20 7.34 1.39 14.72
N VAL A 21 6.53 2.19 14.04
CA VAL A 21 5.08 1.99 13.99
C VAL A 21 4.73 0.68 13.31
N THR A 22 5.28 0.45 12.10
CA THR A 22 5.03 -0.79 11.34
C THR A 22 5.65 -2.02 12.01
N GLU A 23 6.85 -1.91 12.59
CA GLU A 23 7.46 -2.97 13.40
C GLU A 23 6.54 -3.42 14.56
N ALA A 24 5.96 -2.47 15.29
CA ALA A 24 5.07 -2.79 16.42
C ALA A 24 3.81 -3.53 15.96
N ALA A 25 3.19 -3.09 14.86
CA ALA A 25 2.03 -3.76 14.26
C ALA A 25 2.37 -5.18 13.79
N ALA A 26 3.46 -5.33 13.02
CA ALA A 26 3.89 -6.61 12.50
C ALA A 26 4.23 -7.62 13.61
N LEU A 27 4.94 -7.18 14.66
CA LEU A 27 5.28 -8.03 15.82
C LEU A 27 4.03 -8.45 16.62
N ALA A 28 3.04 -7.55 16.74
CA ALA A 28 1.78 -7.88 17.41
C ALA A 28 0.97 -8.89 16.59
N ALA A 29 0.82 -8.68 15.28
CA ALA A 29 0.14 -9.57 14.36
C ALA A 29 0.79 -10.96 14.29
N ALA A 30 2.12 -11.01 14.31
CA ALA A 30 2.89 -12.26 14.22
C ALA A 30 2.59 -13.25 15.35
N ARG A 31 2.07 -12.81 16.50
CA ARG A 31 1.63 -13.71 17.59
C ARG A 31 0.46 -14.60 17.19
N PHE A 32 -0.30 -14.21 16.16
CA PHE A 32 -1.47 -14.90 15.66
C PHE A 32 -1.21 -15.57 14.29
N LEU A 33 0.06 -15.64 13.86
CA LEU A 33 0.46 -16.26 12.61
C LEU A 33 0.03 -17.73 12.55
N GLY A 34 -0.76 -18.08 11.55
CA GLY A 34 -1.23 -19.46 11.34
C GLY A 34 -2.33 -19.93 12.29
N MET A 35 -2.90 -19.05 13.12
CA MET A 35 -3.97 -19.42 14.06
C MET A 35 -5.37 -19.39 13.45
N GLY A 36 -5.53 -18.94 12.20
CA GLY A 36 -6.80 -18.97 11.48
C GLY A 36 -7.76 -17.83 11.80
N ASP A 37 -7.45 -16.98 12.77
CA ASP A 37 -8.31 -15.88 13.23
C ASP A 37 -7.82 -14.52 12.72
N LYS A 38 -8.46 -14.03 11.65
CA LYS A 38 -8.16 -12.74 11.04
C LYS A 38 -8.45 -11.56 11.97
N ASN A 39 -9.51 -11.66 12.77
CA ASN A 39 -9.93 -10.56 13.63
C ASN A 39 -8.90 -10.33 14.74
N GLN A 40 -8.33 -11.39 15.30
CA GLN A 40 -7.25 -11.27 16.28
C GLN A 40 -5.97 -10.71 15.69
N VAL A 41 -5.61 -11.12 14.47
CA VAL A 41 -4.46 -10.57 13.74
C VAL A 41 -4.62 -9.06 13.59
N ASP A 42 -5.77 -8.63 13.08
CA ASP A 42 -6.09 -7.24 12.80
C ASP A 42 -6.15 -6.39 14.08
N ALA A 43 -6.93 -6.79 15.07
CA ALA A 43 -7.08 -6.07 16.33
C ALA A 43 -5.73 -5.88 17.08
N ALA A 44 -4.85 -6.89 17.04
CA ALA A 44 -3.54 -6.80 17.64
C ALA A 44 -2.64 -5.79 16.92
N ALA A 45 -2.63 -5.82 15.59
CA ALA A 45 -1.86 -4.91 14.76
C ALA A 45 -2.33 -3.46 14.91
N VAL A 46 -3.65 -3.22 14.80
CA VAL A 46 -4.28 -1.90 14.96
C VAL A 46 -3.92 -1.29 16.32
N SER A 47 -4.09 -2.05 17.41
CA SER A 47 -3.81 -1.59 18.77
C SER A 47 -2.34 -1.19 18.94
N ALA A 48 -1.41 -2.02 18.45
CA ALA A 48 0.02 -1.76 18.53
C ALA A 48 0.44 -0.57 17.68
N MET A 49 -0.05 -0.50 16.44
CA MET A 49 0.20 0.61 15.51
C MET A 49 -0.24 1.94 16.11
N ARG A 50 -1.49 2.02 16.58
CA ARG A 50 -2.06 3.22 17.20
C ARG A 50 -1.27 3.69 18.40
N PHE A 51 -0.87 2.77 19.28
CA PHE A 51 -0.10 3.09 20.48
C PHE A 51 1.24 3.77 20.15
N VAL A 52 1.94 3.28 19.13
CA VAL A 52 3.23 3.86 18.71
C VAL A 52 3.03 5.14 17.92
N LEU A 53 2.04 5.17 16.98
CA LEU A 53 1.69 6.40 16.24
C LEU A 53 1.36 7.57 17.15
N GLY A 54 0.66 7.33 18.29
CA GLY A 54 0.35 8.38 19.26
C GLY A 54 1.58 9.03 19.91
N LYS A 55 2.78 8.48 19.73
CA LYS A 55 4.04 9.00 20.27
C LYS A 55 4.93 9.66 19.22
N VAL A 56 4.56 9.55 17.95
CA VAL A 56 5.30 10.17 16.85
C VAL A 56 5.16 11.69 16.92
N HIS A 57 6.26 12.39 16.68
CA HIS A 57 6.32 13.84 16.76
C HIS A 57 5.65 14.52 15.57
N MET A 58 4.30 14.57 15.61
CA MET A 58 3.46 15.12 14.53
C MET A 58 2.07 15.53 15.02
N ASP A 59 1.37 16.37 14.25
CA ASP A 59 -0.09 16.58 14.29
C ASP A 59 -0.69 15.87 13.08
N GLY A 60 -1.02 14.58 13.22
CA GLY A 60 -1.53 13.72 12.17
C GLY A 60 -3.06 13.65 12.15
N ILE A 61 -3.64 13.49 10.96
CA ILE A 61 -5.03 13.07 10.76
C ILE A 61 -5.05 11.81 9.92
N VAL A 62 -5.73 10.77 10.38
CA VAL A 62 -5.95 9.54 9.61
C VAL A 62 -6.91 9.84 8.46
N VAL A 63 -6.45 9.67 7.23
CA VAL A 63 -7.25 9.82 5.99
C VAL A 63 -7.67 8.45 5.47
N ILE A 64 -6.81 7.45 5.65
CA ILE A 64 -7.07 6.05 5.35
C ILE A 64 -6.72 5.25 6.60
N GLY A 65 -7.67 4.46 7.08
CA GLY A 65 -7.55 3.70 8.33
C GLY A 65 -8.55 2.55 8.39
N GLU A 66 -8.75 2.02 9.60
CA GLU A 66 -9.54 0.82 9.91
C GLU A 66 -10.99 1.15 10.28
N GLY A 67 -11.82 1.46 9.27
CA GLY A 67 -13.26 1.61 9.47
C GLY A 67 -13.73 3.01 9.90
N GLU A 68 -14.95 3.08 10.42
CA GLU A 68 -15.63 4.32 10.85
C GLU A 68 -15.55 4.51 12.37
N LYS A 69 -15.74 5.77 12.80
CA LYS A 69 -15.52 6.23 14.18
C LYS A 69 -16.17 5.38 15.27
N ASP A 70 -17.36 4.86 15.03
CA ASP A 70 -18.16 4.16 16.03
C ASP A 70 -18.15 2.63 15.85
N GLU A 71 -17.50 2.12 14.80
CA GLU A 71 -17.45 0.70 14.44
C GLU A 71 -16.07 0.08 14.65
N ALA A 72 -15.00 0.85 14.47
CA ALA A 72 -13.65 0.37 14.66
C ALA A 72 -13.10 0.78 16.03
N PRO A 73 -12.37 -0.08 16.70
CA PRO A 73 -11.80 0.26 17.99
C PRO A 73 -10.78 1.40 17.90
N MET A 74 -10.14 1.63 16.73
CA MET A 74 -9.03 2.59 16.62
C MET A 74 -8.61 2.83 15.16
N LEU A 75 -7.84 3.93 14.92
CA LEU A 75 -7.35 4.35 13.60
C LEU A 75 -8.46 4.60 12.57
N TYR A 76 -9.59 5.13 13.04
CA TYR A 76 -10.70 5.50 12.16
C TYR A 76 -10.39 6.76 11.33
N ILE A 77 -11.05 6.90 10.20
CA ILE A 77 -10.89 8.08 9.33
C ILE A 77 -11.30 9.36 10.06
N GLY A 78 -10.37 10.34 10.13
CA GLY A 78 -10.51 11.58 10.87
C GLY A 78 -9.93 11.54 12.30
N GLU A 79 -9.43 10.41 12.77
CA GLU A 79 -8.75 10.32 14.07
C GLU A 79 -7.51 11.21 14.07
N LYS A 80 -7.33 11.99 15.15
CA LYS A 80 -6.10 12.74 15.39
C LYS A 80 -5.09 11.84 16.06
N ILE A 81 -3.88 11.83 15.52
CA ILE A 81 -2.79 10.94 15.95
C ILE A 81 -1.45 11.71 16.02
N GLY A 82 -0.53 11.21 16.82
CA GLY A 82 0.74 11.89 17.11
C GLY A 82 0.70 12.63 18.45
N ASP A 83 1.79 13.31 18.79
CA ASP A 83 1.93 14.05 20.06
C ASP A 83 1.44 15.52 19.97
N GLY A 84 0.88 15.92 18.83
CA GLY A 84 0.36 17.27 18.60
C GLY A 84 1.43 18.32 18.27
N SER A 85 2.63 17.91 17.90
CA SER A 85 3.70 18.83 17.50
C SER A 85 3.44 19.53 16.17
N SER A 86 4.35 20.39 15.74
CA SER A 86 4.13 21.32 14.61
C SER A 86 4.04 20.67 13.22
N LEU A 87 4.47 19.41 13.05
CA LEU A 87 4.45 18.73 11.78
C LEU A 87 3.02 18.25 11.44
N ARG A 88 2.31 19.02 10.61
CA ARG A 88 0.93 18.75 10.21
C ARG A 88 0.87 17.83 8.99
N VAL A 89 0.27 16.65 9.15
CA VAL A 89 0.29 15.58 8.14
C VAL A 89 -1.04 14.85 8.00
N ASP A 90 -1.24 14.29 6.81
CA ASP A 90 -2.23 13.24 6.55
C ASP A 90 -1.55 11.88 6.71
N ILE A 91 -2.28 10.92 7.25
CA ILE A 91 -1.80 9.56 7.52
C ILE A 91 -2.71 8.55 6.82
N ALA A 92 -2.09 7.60 6.13
CA ALA A 92 -2.75 6.40 5.66
C ALA A 92 -2.11 5.19 6.33
N VAL A 93 -2.92 4.28 6.84
CA VAL A 93 -2.46 3.05 7.48
C VAL A 93 -3.16 1.84 6.88
N ASP A 94 -2.41 0.76 6.83
CA ASP A 94 -2.90 -0.61 6.72
C ASP A 94 -2.07 -1.43 7.71
N PRO A 95 -2.62 -1.73 8.90
CA PRO A 95 -1.90 -2.46 9.94
C PRO A 95 -1.44 -3.84 9.48
N VAL A 96 -2.20 -4.50 8.61
CA VAL A 96 -1.84 -5.80 7.99
C VAL A 96 -2.42 -5.92 6.59
N ASP A 97 -1.73 -5.39 5.57
CA ASP A 97 -2.02 -5.73 4.17
C ASP A 97 -1.78 -7.23 3.97
N GLY A 98 -2.86 -7.98 3.77
CA GLY A 98 -2.82 -9.44 3.72
C GLY A 98 -3.12 -10.13 5.05
N THR A 99 -4.13 -9.68 5.80
CA THR A 99 -4.59 -10.30 7.06
C THR A 99 -4.86 -11.80 6.90
N THR A 100 -5.43 -12.21 5.74
CA THR A 100 -5.65 -13.62 5.41
C THR A 100 -4.35 -14.42 5.33
N LEU A 101 -3.30 -13.85 4.78
CA LEU A 101 -1.99 -14.50 4.69
C LEU A 101 -1.44 -14.77 6.08
N THR A 102 -1.47 -13.77 6.96
CA THR A 102 -1.02 -13.90 8.36
C THR A 102 -1.84 -14.96 9.10
N ALA A 103 -3.17 -14.91 9.04
CA ALA A 103 -4.03 -15.88 9.70
C ALA A 103 -3.79 -17.33 9.24
N LYS A 104 -3.44 -17.53 7.96
CA LYS A 104 -3.13 -18.85 7.39
C LYS A 104 -1.65 -19.25 7.50
N GLY A 105 -0.78 -18.43 8.07
CA GLY A 105 0.66 -18.70 8.16
C GLY A 105 1.38 -18.64 6.80
N LEU A 106 0.84 -17.89 5.84
CA LEU A 106 1.42 -17.73 4.51
C LEU A 106 2.30 -16.48 4.46
N PRO A 107 3.34 -16.46 3.61
CA PRO A 107 4.20 -15.31 3.43
C PRO A 107 3.53 -14.21 2.60
N GLY A 108 4.03 -12.96 2.73
CA GLY A 108 3.68 -11.86 1.83
C GLY A 108 2.86 -10.73 2.46
N ALA A 109 2.34 -10.90 3.68
CA ALA A 109 1.72 -9.81 4.43
C ALA A 109 2.74 -8.76 4.86
N ILE A 110 2.33 -7.49 4.85
CA ILE A 110 3.11 -6.37 5.36
C ILE A 110 2.27 -5.48 6.26
N SER A 111 2.92 -4.70 7.12
CA SER A 111 2.33 -3.56 7.81
C SER A 111 2.76 -2.29 7.11
N ALA A 112 1.83 -1.40 6.79
CA ALA A 112 2.10 -0.20 6.01
C ALA A 112 1.61 1.08 6.69
N VAL A 113 2.39 2.14 6.58
CA VAL A 113 2.01 3.49 6.93
C VAL A 113 2.57 4.47 5.91
N ALA A 114 1.76 5.42 5.47
CA ALA A 114 2.18 6.52 4.62
C ALA A 114 1.84 7.84 5.26
N LEU A 115 2.68 8.84 4.99
CA LEU A 115 2.56 10.18 5.52
C LEU A 115 2.75 11.18 4.38
N SER A 116 1.92 12.22 4.34
CA SER A 116 2.06 13.35 3.42
C SER A 116 1.71 14.66 4.11
N ALA A 117 2.03 15.80 3.49
CA ALA A 117 1.63 17.09 4.03
C ALA A 117 0.10 17.16 4.18
N ARG A 118 -0.37 17.86 5.23
CA ARG A 118 -1.80 17.99 5.52
C ARG A 118 -2.60 18.47 4.31
N GLY A 119 -3.69 17.73 3.97
CA GLY A 119 -4.61 18.04 2.88
C GLY A 119 -4.09 17.62 1.50
N THR A 120 -3.05 16.80 1.41
CA THR A 120 -2.50 16.33 0.13
C THR A 120 -2.79 14.85 -0.17
N MET A 121 -3.30 14.11 0.80
CA MET A 121 -3.73 12.73 0.61
C MET A 121 -5.24 12.69 0.42
N ASN A 122 -5.70 12.13 -0.70
CA ASN A 122 -7.12 12.04 -1.01
C ASN A 122 -7.52 10.60 -1.29
N CYS A 123 -8.55 10.12 -0.60
CA CYS A 123 -9.20 8.85 -0.84
C CYS A 123 -10.71 9.09 -0.93
N PRO A 124 -11.29 9.21 -2.15
CA PRO A 124 -12.72 9.46 -2.31
C PRO A 124 -13.52 8.23 -1.85
N ARG A 125 -14.38 8.42 -0.85
CA ARG A 125 -15.14 7.33 -0.21
C ARG A 125 -16.14 6.65 -1.16
N GLN A 126 -16.58 7.36 -2.21
CA GLN A 126 -17.51 6.84 -3.20
C GLN A 126 -16.86 5.84 -4.15
N VAL A 127 -15.54 5.87 -4.29
CA VAL A 127 -14.78 4.95 -5.15
C VAL A 127 -14.19 3.84 -4.30
N VAL A 128 -14.91 2.73 -4.19
CA VAL A 128 -14.48 1.59 -3.36
C VAL A 128 -13.32 0.82 -4.01
N TYR A 129 -13.35 0.67 -5.32
CA TYR A 129 -12.32 -0.06 -6.09
C TYR A 129 -11.75 0.78 -7.22
N VAL A 130 -10.49 0.51 -7.51
CA VAL A 130 -9.78 1.06 -8.67
C VAL A 130 -9.14 -0.06 -9.48
N ASN A 131 -9.23 0.04 -10.82
CA ASN A 131 -8.30 -0.67 -11.69
C ASN A 131 -6.96 0.05 -11.62
N LYS A 132 -5.87 -0.67 -11.41
CA LYS A 132 -4.53 -0.11 -11.26
C LYS A 132 -3.49 -0.86 -12.08
N ILE A 133 -2.48 -0.12 -12.52
CA ILE A 133 -1.26 -0.63 -13.11
C ILE A 133 -0.07 0.00 -12.42
N VAL A 134 0.90 -0.83 -12.00
CA VAL A 134 2.11 -0.40 -11.30
C VAL A 134 3.31 -1.01 -11.98
N ALA A 135 4.34 -0.21 -12.23
CA ALA A 135 5.61 -0.69 -12.79
C ALA A 135 6.80 0.17 -12.30
N GLY A 136 8.01 -0.28 -12.60
CA GLY A 136 9.24 0.43 -12.29
C GLY A 136 9.41 1.73 -13.08
N ARG A 137 10.44 2.51 -12.72
CA ARG A 137 10.74 3.82 -13.32
C ARG A 137 10.95 3.78 -14.83
N GLU A 138 11.42 2.65 -15.35
CA GLU A 138 11.69 2.45 -16.78
C GLU A 138 10.40 2.53 -17.62
N ALA A 139 9.28 2.17 -17.00
CA ALA A 139 7.97 2.16 -17.66
C ALA A 139 7.17 3.47 -17.49
N LYS A 140 7.73 4.49 -16.83
CA LYS A 140 7.01 5.70 -16.41
C LYS A 140 6.30 6.42 -17.56
N ASP A 141 6.93 6.49 -18.73
CA ASP A 141 6.43 7.25 -19.86
C ASP A 141 5.66 6.38 -20.88
N VAL A 142 5.50 5.08 -20.59
CA VAL A 142 4.88 4.12 -21.53
C VAL A 142 3.64 3.41 -20.98
N VAL A 143 3.32 3.63 -19.69
CA VAL A 143 2.10 3.10 -19.07
C VAL A 143 0.92 3.99 -19.41
N ASP A 144 -0.17 3.38 -19.93
CA ASP A 144 -1.47 4.02 -20.14
C ASP A 144 -2.58 3.08 -19.70
N ILE A 145 -3.25 3.35 -18.56
CA ILE A 145 -4.31 2.53 -17.97
C ILE A 145 -5.48 2.22 -18.91
N ASN A 146 -5.65 2.98 -19.99
CA ASN A 146 -6.71 2.79 -20.96
C ASN A 146 -6.30 1.94 -22.17
N ALA A 147 -5.02 1.61 -22.33
CA ALA A 147 -4.54 0.78 -23.41
C ALA A 147 -4.92 -0.71 -23.20
N PRO A 148 -4.99 -1.52 -24.27
CA PRO A 148 -5.18 -2.97 -24.16
C PRO A 148 -4.02 -3.65 -23.42
N VAL A 149 -4.31 -4.75 -22.72
CA VAL A 149 -3.32 -5.52 -21.93
C VAL A 149 -2.08 -5.88 -22.75
N ALA A 150 -2.26 -6.39 -23.96
CA ALA A 150 -1.14 -6.78 -24.83
C ALA A 150 -0.24 -5.59 -25.23
N GLU A 151 -0.81 -4.40 -25.34
CA GLU A 151 -0.06 -3.16 -25.63
C GLU A 151 0.74 -2.72 -24.41
N HIS A 152 0.14 -2.73 -23.20
CA HIS A 152 0.85 -2.48 -21.96
C HIS A 152 2.09 -3.35 -21.85
N LEU A 153 1.92 -4.67 -21.99
CA LEU A 153 3.01 -5.63 -21.83
C LEU A 153 4.12 -5.42 -22.86
N LYS A 154 3.77 -5.10 -24.12
CA LYS A 154 4.78 -4.76 -25.15
C LYS A 154 5.55 -3.49 -24.82
N ASN A 155 4.86 -2.45 -24.35
CA ASN A 155 5.47 -1.17 -24.04
C ASN A 155 6.40 -1.28 -22.81
N ILE A 156 5.96 -1.97 -21.75
CA ILE A 156 6.75 -2.24 -20.55
C ILE A 156 7.97 -3.11 -20.89
N ALA A 157 7.79 -4.19 -21.67
CA ALA A 157 8.88 -5.06 -22.09
C ALA A 157 9.95 -4.26 -22.86
N ARG A 158 9.52 -3.42 -23.82
CA ARG A 158 10.42 -2.55 -24.58
C ARG A 158 11.19 -1.58 -23.66
N ALA A 159 10.50 -0.92 -22.72
CA ALA A 159 11.12 0.01 -21.78
C ALA A 159 12.15 -0.68 -20.87
N LYS A 160 11.86 -1.91 -20.44
CA LYS A 160 12.77 -2.74 -19.62
C LYS A 160 13.83 -3.49 -20.47
N ARG A 161 13.81 -3.37 -21.79
CA ARG A 161 14.69 -4.11 -22.74
C ARG A 161 14.57 -5.63 -22.59
N MET A 162 13.35 -6.11 -22.38
CA MET A 162 13.00 -7.52 -22.21
C MET A 162 12.04 -7.97 -23.30
N LYS A 163 11.85 -9.29 -23.45
CA LYS A 163 10.73 -9.86 -24.20
C LYS A 163 9.49 -9.92 -23.30
N VAL A 164 8.29 -9.89 -23.89
CA VAL A 164 7.05 -10.08 -23.13
C VAL A 164 7.05 -11.39 -22.35
N SER A 165 7.65 -12.45 -22.91
CA SER A 165 7.77 -13.76 -22.27
C SER A 165 8.70 -13.80 -21.04
N GLU A 166 9.47 -12.75 -20.83
CA GLU A 166 10.34 -12.59 -19.66
C GLU A 166 9.68 -11.77 -18.56
N LEU A 167 8.61 -11.02 -18.88
CA LEU A 167 7.86 -10.25 -17.89
C LEU A 167 7.08 -11.16 -16.96
N THR A 168 7.06 -10.78 -15.69
CA THR A 168 6.19 -11.36 -14.66
C THR A 168 5.15 -10.33 -14.23
N VAL A 169 3.88 -10.62 -14.54
CA VAL A 169 2.71 -9.84 -14.13
C VAL A 169 2.17 -10.40 -12.82
N VAL A 170 2.07 -9.60 -11.77
CA VAL A 170 1.40 -10.00 -10.55
C VAL A 170 -0.06 -9.54 -10.58
N VAL A 171 -0.98 -10.44 -10.22
CA VAL A 171 -2.43 -10.22 -10.24
C VAL A 171 -3.05 -10.87 -9.01
N LEU A 172 -4.02 -10.20 -8.38
CA LEU A 172 -4.86 -10.82 -7.35
C LEU A 172 -5.70 -11.96 -7.95
N ASP A 173 -5.64 -13.14 -7.35
CA ASP A 173 -6.45 -14.30 -7.73
C ASP A 173 -7.91 -14.08 -7.32
N ARG A 174 -8.67 -13.49 -8.21
CA ARG A 174 -10.10 -13.16 -8.03
C ARG A 174 -10.85 -13.40 -9.33
N PRO A 175 -12.11 -13.83 -9.30
CA PRO A 175 -12.93 -14.04 -10.50
C PRO A 175 -12.97 -12.83 -11.44
N ARG A 176 -12.99 -11.62 -10.90
CA ARG A 176 -12.97 -10.37 -11.70
C ARG A 176 -11.71 -10.17 -12.55
N HIS A 177 -10.67 -10.97 -12.33
CA HIS A 177 -9.40 -10.89 -13.07
C HIS A 177 -9.18 -12.02 -14.10
N GLU A 178 -10.14 -12.94 -14.27
CA GLU A 178 -10.00 -14.07 -15.21
C GLU A 178 -9.66 -13.62 -16.63
N GLN A 179 -10.34 -12.56 -17.12
CA GLN A 179 -10.06 -11.98 -18.44
C GLN A 179 -8.65 -11.39 -18.50
N LEU A 180 -8.26 -10.56 -17.51
CA LEU A 180 -6.93 -9.95 -17.43
C LEU A 180 -5.82 -11.02 -17.44
N ILE A 181 -6.01 -12.09 -16.66
CA ILE A 181 -5.07 -13.22 -16.56
C ILE A 181 -4.96 -13.93 -17.93
N SER A 182 -6.11 -14.20 -18.56
CA SER A 182 -6.17 -14.83 -19.89
C SER A 182 -5.47 -14.00 -20.96
N GLU A 183 -5.78 -12.69 -21.02
CA GLU A 183 -5.16 -11.76 -21.98
C GLU A 183 -3.64 -11.62 -21.76
N SER A 184 -3.19 -11.56 -20.50
CA SER A 184 -1.76 -11.46 -20.18
C SER A 184 -1.00 -12.73 -20.58
N ARG A 185 -1.58 -13.91 -20.34
CA ARG A 185 -1.02 -15.20 -20.80
C ARG A 185 -1.03 -15.30 -22.33
N GLY A 186 -2.12 -14.87 -22.96
CA GLY A 186 -2.24 -14.81 -24.43
C GLY A 186 -1.20 -13.89 -25.08
N ALA A 187 -0.80 -12.82 -24.40
CA ALA A 187 0.29 -11.96 -24.84
C ALA A 187 1.68 -12.57 -24.60
N GLY A 188 1.77 -13.70 -23.89
CA GLY A 188 3.00 -14.44 -23.62
C GLY A 188 3.68 -14.12 -22.31
N ALA A 189 3.11 -13.29 -21.42
CA ALA A 189 3.69 -12.96 -20.12
C ALA A 189 3.52 -14.09 -19.09
N ARG A 190 4.43 -14.12 -18.11
CA ARG A 190 4.31 -14.96 -16.93
C ARG A 190 3.37 -14.32 -15.91
N ILE A 191 2.55 -15.12 -15.23
CA ILE A 191 1.62 -14.64 -14.21
C ILE A 191 2.04 -15.16 -12.84
N LYS A 192 2.13 -14.24 -11.87
CA LYS A 192 2.23 -14.54 -10.44
C LYS A 192 0.89 -14.21 -9.79
N LEU A 193 0.12 -15.23 -9.41
CA LEU A 193 -1.13 -15.03 -8.67
C LEU A 193 -0.83 -14.84 -7.19
N ILE A 194 -1.51 -13.88 -6.58
CA ILE A 194 -1.49 -13.64 -5.14
C ILE A 194 -2.92 -13.67 -4.60
N SER A 195 -3.10 -14.26 -3.43
CA SER A 195 -4.43 -14.35 -2.81
C SER A 195 -4.81 -13.09 -2.04
N ASP A 196 -3.84 -12.27 -1.63
CA ASP A 196 -4.03 -11.07 -0.81
C ASP A 196 -2.76 -10.22 -0.83
N GLY A 197 -2.77 -8.96 -0.32
CA GLY A 197 -1.57 -8.15 -0.14
C GLY A 197 -1.10 -7.44 -1.41
N ASP A 198 -1.93 -6.57 -2.00
CA ASP A 198 -1.59 -5.92 -3.26
C ASP A 198 -0.72 -4.66 -3.11
N VAL A 199 -0.59 -4.10 -1.89
CA VAL A 199 0.37 -3.04 -1.60
C VAL A 199 1.80 -3.58 -1.68
N ALA A 200 2.06 -4.74 -1.02
CA ALA A 200 3.36 -5.41 -1.12
C ALA A 200 3.72 -5.76 -2.57
N ALA A 201 2.76 -6.28 -3.34
CA ALA A 201 2.95 -6.60 -4.74
C ALA A 201 3.18 -5.36 -5.62
N SER A 202 2.55 -4.23 -5.30
CA SER A 202 2.79 -2.93 -5.97
C SER A 202 4.24 -2.48 -5.77
N ILE A 203 4.76 -2.58 -4.55
CA ILE A 203 6.15 -2.24 -4.23
C ILE A 203 7.10 -3.17 -4.98
N GLN A 204 6.83 -4.49 -5.00
CA GLN A 204 7.63 -5.45 -5.76
C GLN A 204 7.70 -5.10 -7.25
N ALA A 205 6.56 -4.73 -7.87
CA ALA A 205 6.51 -4.37 -9.29
C ALA A 205 7.33 -3.11 -9.65
N ALA A 206 7.54 -2.23 -8.68
CA ALA A 206 8.28 -0.99 -8.90
C ALA A 206 9.78 -1.08 -8.55
N LEU A 207 10.18 -2.08 -7.74
CA LEU A 207 11.57 -2.30 -7.37
C LEU A 207 12.26 -3.28 -8.33
N PRO A 208 13.53 -3.05 -8.67
CA PRO A 208 14.30 -4.01 -9.46
C PRO A 208 14.55 -5.30 -8.67
N GLU A 209 14.84 -6.39 -9.39
CA GLU A 209 15.34 -7.66 -8.83
C GLU A 209 14.36 -8.41 -7.90
N THR A 210 13.08 -8.02 -7.89
CA THR A 210 12.04 -8.71 -7.10
C THR A 210 11.43 -9.92 -7.81
N GLY A 211 11.72 -10.08 -9.10
CA GLY A 211 11.11 -11.07 -9.97
C GLY A 211 9.68 -10.73 -10.40
N VAL A 212 9.21 -9.51 -10.12
CA VAL A 212 7.92 -8.95 -10.57
C VAL A 212 8.18 -7.70 -11.38
N ASP A 213 7.58 -7.58 -12.56
CA ASP A 213 7.79 -6.48 -13.49
C ASP A 213 6.64 -5.50 -13.55
N VAL A 214 5.43 -5.97 -13.32
CA VAL A 214 4.22 -5.14 -13.35
C VAL A 214 3.13 -5.75 -12.46
N LEU A 215 2.39 -4.91 -11.76
CA LEU A 215 1.13 -5.27 -11.12
C LEU A 215 -0.01 -4.73 -11.98
N MET A 216 -1.01 -5.54 -12.24
CA MET A 216 -2.24 -5.14 -12.92
C MET A 216 -3.46 -5.72 -12.22
N GLY A 217 -4.55 -4.96 -12.18
CA GLY A 217 -5.84 -5.46 -11.71
C GLY A 217 -6.59 -4.50 -10.80
N ILE A 218 -7.73 -4.97 -10.29
CA ILE A 218 -8.69 -4.22 -9.50
C ILE A 218 -8.44 -4.53 -8.03
N GLY A 219 -8.18 -3.51 -7.23
CA GLY A 219 -8.01 -3.56 -5.78
C GLY A 219 -8.73 -2.42 -5.09
N GLY A 220 -8.71 -2.37 -3.77
CA GLY A 220 -9.29 -1.30 -3.00
C GLY A 220 -8.64 0.06 -3.26
N THR A 221 -9.43 1.12 -3.21
CA THR A 221 -8.92 2.48 -3.35
C THR A 221 -7.94 2.84 -2.23
N PRO A 222 -8.18 2.49 -0.96
CA PRO A 222 -7.23 2.72 0.13
C PRO A 222 -5.84 2.13 -0.15
N GLU A 223 -5.79 0.87 -0.57
CA GLU A 223 -4.54 0.18 -0.93
C GLU A 223 -3.89 0.82 -2.18
N GLY A 224 -4.71 1.35 -3.11
CA GLY A 224 -4.24 2.13 -4.25
C GLY A 224 -3.51 3.40 -3.83
N VAL A 225 -4.02 4.12 -2.83
CA VAL A 225 -3.40 5.35 -2.30
C VAL A 225 -2.12 5.03 -1.53
N LEU A 226 -2.12 4.00 -0.68
CA LEU A 226 -0.90 3.51 0.00
C LEU A 226 0.17 3.11 -1.01
N SER A 227 -0.21 2.32 -2.02
CA SER A 227 0.68 1.95 -3.13
C SER A 227 1.24 3.20 -3.83
N ALA A 228 0.39 4.19 -4.14
CA ALA A 228 0.82 5.42 -4.81
C ALA A 228 1.84 6.21 -3.97
N ALA A 229 1.67 6.26 -2.64
CA ALA A 229 2.63 6.89 -1.75
C ALA A 229 4.00 6.19 -1.83
N ALA A 230 4.03 4.85 -1.77
CA ALA A 230 5.25 4.07 -1.88
C ALA A 230 5.91 4.24 -3.26
N ILE A 231 5.14 4.10 -4.34
CA ILE A 231 5.64 4.21 -5.72
C ILE A 231 6.23 5.59 -6.00
N ARG A 232 5.61 6.64 -5.45
CA ARG A 232 6.14 8.02 -5.53
C ARG A 232 7.51 8.14 -4.86
N CYS A 233 7.73 7.49 -3.72
CA CYS A 233 9.01 7.51 -3.00
C CYS A 233 10.12 6.79 -3.77
N ILE A 234 9.81 5.69 -4.45
CA ILE A 234 10.80 4.87 -5.17
C ILE A 234 10.96 5.25 -6.66
N GLY A 235 10.13 6.17 -7.14
CA GLY A 235 10.24 6.73 -8.50
C GLY A 235 9.66 5.85 -9.60
N GLY A 236 8.85 4.85 -9.27
CA GLY A 236 8.07 4.05 -10.21
C GLY A 236 6.87 4.80 -10.79
N VAL A 237 6.00 4.08 -11.47
CA VAL A 237 4.74 4.58 -12.03
C VAL A 237 3.56 3.79 -11.48
N ILE A 238 2.51 4.51 -11.12
CA ILE A 238 1.19 3.95 -10.82
C ILE A 238 0.13 4.79 -11.53
N GLN A 239 -0.80 4.13 -12.20
CA GLN A 239 -2.03 4.74 -12.69
C GLN A 239 -3.22 3.97 -12.14
N CYS A 240 -4.25 4.73 -11.74
CA CYS A 240 -5.49 4.18 -11.21
C CYS A 240 -6.67 4.78 -11.98
N LYS A 241 -7.69 3.95 -12.23
CA LYS A 241 -8.97 4.35 -12.80
C LYS A 241 -10.08 3.80 -11.94
N ALA A 242 -11.07 4.62 -11.58
CA ALA A 242 -12.23 4.18 -10.83
C ALA A 242 -12.88 2.94 -11.49
N TRP A 243 -13.22 1.96 -10.69
CA TRP A 243 -13.92 0.76 -11.12
C TRP A 243 -15.19 0.60 -10.30
N PRO A 244 -16.31 1.22 -10.75
CA PRO A 244 -17.59 1.15 -10.04
C PRO A 244 -18.14 -0.28 -10.11
N ARG A 245 -18.69 -0.76 -9.00
CA ARG A 245 -19.35 -2.08 -8.92
C ARG A 245 -20.78 -2.03 -9.48
N ASP A 246 -21.39 -0.86 -9.41
CA ASP A 246 -22.74 -0.57 -9.90
C ASP A 246 -22.89 0.91 -10.29
N ASP A 247 -24.09 1.28 -10.77
CA ASP A 247 -24.41 2.64 -11.22
C ASP A 247 -24.50 3.67 -10.07
N LYS A 248 -24.33 3.28 -8.81
CA LYS A 248 -24.40 4.16 -7.63
C LYS A 248 -23.02 4.59 -7.13
N GLU A 249 -21.97 3.90 -7.51
CA GLU A 249 -20.56 4.23 -7.29
C GLU A 249 -20.03 5.07 -8.45
#